data_d4f798fa2169cc042c6c27ec2310df3b
#
_entry.id   d4f798fa2169cc042c6c27ec2310df3b
#
_cell.length_a   1.000
_cell.length_b   1.000
_cell.length_c   1.000
_cell.angle_alpha   90.00
_cell.angle_beta   90.00
_cell.angle_gamma   90.00
#
_symmetry.space_group_name_H-M   'P 1'
#
loop_
_entity.id
_entity.type
_entity.pdbx_description
1 polymer ?
#
loop_
_entity_poly.entity_id
_entity_poly.type
_entity_poly.pdbx_seq_one_letter_code
_entity_poly.pdbx_strand_id
1 'polypeptide(L)'
;MVPFLHKKHLSSAQIILAGFAAVILLGAWLLMLPISSRSGTWTPFLDTLFTSTSAVCVTGLVLYDTATHWTLFGQIVILTLIQIGGMGVITVAASIAMLSGRKITLSQRSTMQDAISAPQVGGIVRFTGFILKGILLVELTGAALLSIVFIRDYGFPRGLWMGIFHSVSAFCNAGFDLLGEKVPFSSLTAYVTNPIVNLTIGHLIILGGLGFLTWEDVCRNKWHFQKYRMQSKVILVSTALLITIPALYFFFFEFNDLPFAVRAWGSWFQSVTPRTAGFNTLDYADMSEVGQFITSALMVIGGAPGSTAGGMKNTTFAVLIACAVAVFQKRKDGHYFGRRLSTDTVKDAVAIFLLYMATFLLGGMIISRVENLPLITCFFESASAVGTVGLTLGITTSLGTVSKIVLITEMFFGRVGGLTLIFATIPAAKNLLSRLPEEKIAVG
;
A
#
# COMPACT_ATOMS: atom_id res chain seq x y z
N MET A 1 -42.08 31.56 4.02
CA MET A 1 -41.65 30.18 4.36
C MET A 1 -40.42 29.87 3.51
N VAL A 2 -39.22 30.06 4.09
CA VAL A 2 -37.94 29.83 3.37
C VAL A 2 -37.66 28.35 3.44
N PRO A 3 -37.42 27.61 2.33
CA PRO A 3 -37.07 26.20 2.43
C PRO A 3 -35.67 26.08 3.07
N PHE A 4 -35.63 25.43 4.23
CA PHE A 4 -34.38 24.97 4.88
C PHE A 4 -33.67 24.05 3.88
N LEU A 5 -32.65 24.57 3.23
CA LEU A 5 -31.68 23.77 2.51
C LEU A 5 -31.00 22.83 3.54
N HIS A 6 -31.46 21.59 3.59
CA HIS A 6 -30.77 20.52 4.29
C HIS A 6 -29.36 20.43 3.72
N LYS A 7 -28.37 21.01 4.42
CA LYS A 7 -26.95 20.71 4.15
C LYS A 7 -26.79 19.21 4.30
N LYS A 8 -26.73 18.48 3.18
CA LYS A 8 -26.33 17.07 3.19
C LYS A 8 -24.91 17.02 3.78
N HIS A 9 -24.80 16.55 5.02
CA HIS A 9 -23.49 16.28 5.61
C HIS A 9 -22.86 15.12 4.85
N LEU A 10 -21.68 15.36 4.26
CA LEU A 10 -20.89 14.32 3.63
C LEU A 10 -20.53 13.26 4.66
N SER A 11 -20.61 11.98 4.29
CA SER A 11 -20.15 10.89 5.14
C SER A 11 -18.62 10.91 5.26
N SER A 12 -18.06 10.29 6.32
CA SER A 12 -16.60 10.14 6.48
C SER A 12 -15.96 9.51 5.25
N ALA A 13 -16.60 8.48 4.67
CA ALA A 13 -16.13 7.82 3.45
C ALA A 13 -16.08 8.77 2.25
N GLN A 14 -17.10 9.62 2.07
CA GLN A 14 -17.12 10.62 0.99
C GLN A 14 -16.03 11.69 1.20
N ILE A 15 -15.78 12.11 2.44
CA ILE A 15 -14.71 13.07 2.75
C ILE A 15 -13.33 12.47 2.42
N ILE A 16 -13.11 11.20 2.78
CA ILE A 16 -11.86 10.49 2.47
C ILE A 16 -11.66 10.41 0.95
N LEU A 17 -12.66 9.94 0.20
CA LEU A 17 -12.63 9.83 -1.26
C LEU A 17 -12.32 11.18 -1.93
N ALA A 18 -13.07 12.22 -1.57
CA ALA A 18 -12.89 13.55 -2.12
C ALA A 18 -11.49 14.12 -1.79
N GLY A 19 -10.99 13.85 -0.60
CA GLY A 19 -9.64 14.24 -0.17
C GLY A 19 -8.55 13.58 -1.03
N PHE A 20 -8.62 12.27 -1.25
CA PHE A 20 -7.68 11.57 -2.12
C PHE A 20 -7.75 12.08 -3.56
N ALA A 21 -8.97 12.21 -4.12
CA ALA A 21 -9.15 12.72 -5.49
C ALA A 21 -8.60 14.14 -5.65
N ALA A 22 -8.84 15.04 -4.69
CA ALA A 22 -8.34 16.40 -4.72
C ALA A 22 -6.79 16.46 -4.69
N VAL A 23 -6.15 15.65 -3.84
CA VAL A 23 -4.67 15.60 -3.77
C VAL A 23 -4.09 15.02 -5.05
N ILE A 24 -4.70 13.97 -5.63
CA ILE A 24 -4.28 13.39 -6.90
C ILE A 24 -4.35 14.40 -8.04
N LEU A 25 -5.48 15.12 -8.16
CA LEU A 25 -5.65 16.13 -9.22
C LEU A 25 -4.69 17.30 -9.06
N LEU A 26 -4.48 17.77 -7.82
CA LEU A 26 -3.51 18.83 -7.53
C LEU A 26 -2.09 18.38 -7.87
N GLY A 27 -1.71 17.16 -7.49
CA GLY A 27 -0.42 16.56 -7.82
C GLY A 27 -0.22 16.41 -9.34
N ALA A 28 -1.23 15.93 -10.05
CA ALA A 28 -1.19 15.82 -11.51
C ALA A 28 -0.97 17.18 -12.18
N TRP A 29 -1.67 18.22 -11.70
CA TRP A 29 -1.50 19.59 -12.19
C TRP A 29 -0.09 20.13 -11.95
N LEU A 30 0.48 19.92 -10.75
CA LEU A 30 1.84 20.35 -10.44
C LEU A 30 2.90 19.62 -11.28
N LEU A 31 2.73 18.31 -11.48
CA LEU A 31 3.64 17.50 -12.29
C LEU A 31 3.54 17.80 -13.78
N MET A 32 2.40 18.30 -14.27
CA MET A 32 2.22 18.69 -15.66
C MET A 32 3.05 19.93 -16.05
N LEU A 33 3.42 20.77 -15.09
CA LEU A 33 4.14 22.02 -15.32
C LEU A 33 5.55 21.77 -15.90
N PRO A 34 6.02 22.57 -16.85
CA PRO A 34 7.36 22.44 -17.45
C PRO A 34 8.51 22.44 -16.44
N ILE A 35 8.35 23.14 -15.32
CA ILE A 35 9.34 23.19 -14.23
C ILE A 35 9.54 21.80 -13.57
N SER A 36 8.54 20.91 -13.66
CA SER A 36 8.60 19.56 -13.07
C SER A 36 9.38 18.58 -13.96
N SER A 37 9.44 18.81 -15.28
CA SER A 37 10.12 17.94 -16.26
C SER A 37 11.52 18.47 -16.58
N ARG A 38 12.51 17.59 -16.70
CA ARG A 38 13.87 17.95 -17.14
C ARG A 38 13.93 18.41 -18.59
N SER A 39 12.98 17.99 -19.42
CA SER A 39 12.86 18.49 -20.80
C SER A 39 12.37 19.92 -20.90
N GLY A 40 11.84 20.50 -19.80
CA GLY A 40 11.23 21.82 -19.79
C GLY A 40 9.92 21.91 -20.60
N THR A 41 9.32 20.78 -20.96
CA THR A 41 8.07 20.69 -21.72
C THR A 41 6.91 20.25 -20.83
N TRP A 42 5.68 20.55 -21.27
CA TRP A 42 4.48 20.07 -20.60
C TRP A 42 4.38 18.56 -20.72
N THR A 43 4.28 17.87 -19.57
CA THR A 43 4.02 16.43 -19.57
C THR A 43 2.53 16.16 -19.80
N PRO A 44 2.12 15.16 -20.61
CA PRO A 44 0.70 14.86 -20.86
C PRO A 44 -0.10 14.63 -19.58
N PHE A 45 -1.32 15.17 -19.55
CA PHE A 45 -2.17 15.11 -18.35
C PHE A 45 -2.43 13.68 -17.85
N LEU A 46 -2.70 12.73 -18.76
CA LEU A 46 -2.95 11.35 -18.36
C LEU A 46 -1.72 10.71 -17.68
N ASP A 47 -0.52 11.02 -18.18
CA ASP A 47 0.72 10.47 -17.63
C ASP A 47 1.06 11.10 -16.25
N THR A 48 0.79 12.41 -16.10
CA THR A 48 0.93 13.06 -14.78
C THR A 48 -0.15 12.63 -13.80
N LEU A 49 -1.37 12.36 -14.28
CA LEU A 49 -2.45 11.79 -13.46
C LEU A 49 -2.08 10.37 -13.00
N PHE A 50 -1.51 9.55 -13.88
CA PHE A 50 -1.01 8.22 -13.53
C PHE A 50 0.07 8.31 -12.45
N THR A 51 1.10 9.13 -12.66
CA THR A 51 2.21 9.31 -11.71
C THR A 51 1.72 9.85 -10.37
N SER A 52 0.84 10.86 -10.39
CA SER A 52 0.24 11.42 -9.17
C SER A 52 -0.62 10.41 -8.43
N THR A 53 -1.44 9.60 -9.16
CA THR A 53 -2.23 8.54 -8.55
C THR A 53 -1.32 7.49 -7.93
N SER A 54 -0.29 7.05 -8.64
CA SER A 54 0.70 6.10 -8.15
C SER A 54 1.40 6.61 -6.89
N ALA A 55 1.79 7.88 -6.84
CA ALA A 55 2.45 8.50 -5.69
C ALA A 55 1.50 8.61 -4.48
N VAL A 56 0.28 9.13 -4.66
CA VAL A 56 -0.71 9.31 -3.58
C VAL A 56 -1.27 7.98 -3.10
N CYS A 57 -1.47 7.03 -4.01
CA CYS A 57 -1.91 5.67 -3.65
C CYS A 57 -0.76 4.79 -3.15
N VAL A 58 0.46 5.34 -3.14
CA VAL A 58 1.71 4.66 -2.72
C VAL A 58 1.89 3.32 -3.44
N THR A 59 1.73 3.35 -4.77
CA THR A 59 1.81 2.16 -5.60
C THR A 59 3.22 1.92 -6.14
N GLY A 60 3.83 2.93 -6.80
CA GLY A 60 5.17 2.80 -7.37
C GLY A 60 5.22 2.42 -8.86
N LEU A 61 4.09 2.17 -9.51
CA LEU A 61 4.05 2.04 -10.96
C LEU A 61 4.38 3.38 -11.61
N VAL A 62 5.30 3.39 -12.57
CA VAL A 62 5.79 4.61 -13.21
C VAL A 62 5.78 4.49 -14.74
N LEU A 63 5.42 5.57 -15.41
CA LEU A 63 5.52 5.69 -16.88
C LEU A 63 6.86 6.26 -17.31
N TYR A 64 7.48 7.07 -16.46
CA TYR A 64 8.78 7.71 -16.67
C TYR A 64 9.69 7.38 -15.50
N ASP A 65 10.96 7.14 -15.80
CA ASP A 65 11.96 6.97 -14.74
C ASP A 65 12.06 8.22 -13.87
N THR A 66 11.94 8.04 -12.55
CA THR A 66 11.80 9.17 -11.62
C THR A 66 13.09 10.00 -11.52
N ALA A 67 14.24 9.38 -11.67
CA ALA A 67 15.53 10.06 -11.59
C ALA A 67 15.84 10.88 -12.83
N THR A 68 15.45 10.40 -14.02
CA THR A 68 15.85 10.99 -15.30
C THR A 68 14.82 11.94 -15.89
N HIS A 69 13.53 11.73 -15.67
CA HIS A 69 12.46 12.57 -16.22
C HIS A 69 12.16 13.79 -15.34
N TRP A 70 12.09 13.63 -14.01
CA TRP A 70 11.65 14.70 -13.10
C TRP A 70 12.82 15.55 -12.61
N THR A 71 12.61 16.88 -12.59
CA THR A 71 13.52 17.82 -11.92
C THR A 71 13.47 17.60 -10.40
N LEU A 72 14.37 18.27 -9.65
CA LEU A 72 14.29 18.28 -8.19
C LEU A 72 12.91 18.76 -7.69
N PHE A 73 12.29 19.75 -8.36
CA PHE A 73 10.94 20.21 -8.04
C PHE A 73 9.91 19.08 -8.23
N GLY A 74 9.94 18.39 -9.39
CA GLY A 74 9.06 17.25 -9.63
C GLY A 74 9.26 16.11 -8.61
N GLN A 75 10.51 15.81 -8.26
CA GLN A 75 10.84 14.81 -7.22
C GLN A 75 10.32 15.21 -5.83
N ILE A 76 10.40 16.49 -5.45
CA ILE A 76 9.83 17.02 -4.19
C ILE A 76 8.30 16.90 -4.21
N VAL A 77 7.64 17.20 -5.32
CA VAL A 77 6.19 17.02 -5.47
C VAL A 77 5.84 15.56 -5.29
N ILE A 78 6.50 14.63 -5.99
CA ILE A 78 6.28 13.18 -5.87
C ILE A 78 6.47 12.72 -4.41
N LEU A 79 7.57 13.11 -3.76
CA LEU A 79 7.86 12.75 -2.37
C LEU A 79 6.78 13.26 -1.40
N THR A 80 6.30 14.49 -1.62
CA THR A 80 5.21 15.08 -0.83
C THR A 80 3.91 14.32 -1.02
N LEU A 81 3.57 13.93 -2.26
CA LEU A 81 2.39 13.11 -2.56
C LEU A 81 2.47 11.74 -1.91
N ILE A 82 3.65 11.08 -1.94
CA ILE A 82 3.92 9.82 -1.25
C ILE A 82 3.69 9.97 0.26
N GLN A 83 4.23 11.01 0.87
CA GLN A 83 4.08 11.25 2.31
C GLN A 83 2.62 11.49 2.72
N ILE A 84 1.89 12.31 1.92
CA ILE A 84 0.45 12.56 2.15
C ILE A 84 -0.34 11.26 1.98
N GLY A 85 -0.05 10.52 0.94
CA GLY A 85 -0.70 9.24 0.64
C GLY A 85 -0.42 8.18 1.71
N GLY A 86 0.84 7.98 2.08
CA GLY A 86 1.28 6.98 3.07
C GLY A 86 0.67 7.20 4.45
N MET A 87 0.69 8.43 4.96
CA MET A 87 0.03 8.78 6.23
C MET A 87 -1.50 8.81 6.13
N GLY A 88 -2.05 8.93 4.93
CA GLY A 88 -3.46 9.17 4.67
C GLY A 88 -3.83 10.66 4.75
N VAL A 89 -4.59 11.13 3.76
CA VAL A 89 -4.94 12.55 3.56
C VAL A 89 -5.57 13.17 4.80
N ILE A 90 -6.47 12.45 5.47
CA ILE A 90 -7.16 12.94 6.67
C ILE A 90 -6.19 13.08 7.87
N THR A 91 -5.26 12.14 8.02
CA THR A 91 -4.25 12.20 9.08
C THR A 91 -3.32 13.40 8.89
N VAL A 92 -2.92 13.68 7.65
CA VAL A 92 -2.12 14.86 7.31
C VAL A 92 -2.88 16.16 7.60
N ALA A 93 -4.14 16.26 7.16
CA ALA A 93 -4.98 17.44 7.43
C ALA A 93 -5.16 17.69 8.94
N ALA A 94 -5.39 16.61 9.70
CA ALA A 94 -5.49 16.67 11.16
C ALA A 94 -4.16 17.09 11.80
N SER A 95 -3.04 16.60 11.28
CA SER A 95 -1.69 16.95 11.77
C SER A 95 -1.38 18.42 11.56
N ILE A 96 -1.72 18.98 10.41
CA ILE A 96 -1.59 20.42 10.12
C ILE A 96 -2.48 21.24 11.07
N ALA A 97 -3.72 20.80 11.31
CA ALA A 97 -4.62 21.46 12.24
C ALA A 97 -4.06 21.46 13.68
N MET A 98 -3.48 20.32 14.12
CA MET A 98 -2.83 20.19 15.42
C MET A 98 -1.62 21.11 15.57
N LEU A 99 -0.75 21.14 14.58
CA LEU A 99 0.44 22.00 14.56
C LEU A 99 0.07 23.50 14.55
N SER A 100 -1.05 23.84 13.91
CA SER A 100 -1.61 25.20 13.89
C SER A 100 -2.36 25.58 15.18
N GLY A 101 -2.40 24.72 16.19
CA GLY A 101 -3.07 24.97 17.47
C GLY A 101 -4.62 24.96 17.40
N ARG A 102 -5.21 24.54 16.27
CA ARG A 102 -6.68 24.50 16.10
C ARG A 102 -7.29 23.34 16.87
N LYS A 103 -8.46 23.57 17.50
CA LYS A 103 -9.23 22.52 18.18
C LYS A 103 -9.88 21.60 17.12
N ILE A 104 -9.65 20.28 17.25
CA ILE A 104 -10.25 19.26 16.39
C ILE A 104 -11.66 18.95 16.89
N THR A 105 -12.68 19.11 16.05
CA THR A 105 -14.08 18.86 16.37
C THR A 105 -14.37 17.35 16.50
N LEU A 106 -15.50 16.97 17.11
CA LEU A 106 -15.91 15.57 17.25
C LEU A 106 -16.11 14.90 15.87
N SER A 107 -16.69 15.60 14.89
CA SER A 107 -16.85 15.08 13.53
C SER A 107 -15.49 14.78 12.88
N GLN A 108 -14.52 15.69 13.00
CA GLN A 108 -13.17 15.45 12.49
C GLN A 108 -12.48 14.26 13.19
N ARG A 109 -12.68 14.09 14.50
CA ARG A 109 -12.14 12.93 15.24
C ARG A 109 -12.76 11.61 14.75
N SER A 110 -14.06 11.59 14.44
CA SER A 110 -14.71 10.41 13.86
C SER A 110 -14.12 10.08 12.49
N THR A 111 -13.95 11.07 11.62
CA THR A 111 -13.31 10.85 10.30
C THR A 111 -11.86 10.38 10.44
N MET A 112 -11.09 10.91 11.42
CA MET A 112 -9.75 10.42 11.74
C MET A 112 -9.75 8.97 12.19
N GLN A 113 -10.71 8.60 13.06
CA GLN A 113 -10.87 7.22 13.53
C GLN A 113 -11.08 6.26 12.35
N ASP A 114 -11.98 6.60 11.45
CA ASP A 114 -12.28 5.80 10.26
C ASP A 114 -11.04 5.69 9.36
N ALA A 115 -10.32 6.80 9.14
CA ALA A 115 -9.14 6.84 8.27
C ALA A 115 -7.96 5.98 8.77
N ILE A 116 -7.74 5.90 10.10
CA ILE A 116 -6.66 5.08 10.69
C ILE A 116 -7.17 3.74 11.24
N SER A 117 -8.45 3.41 11.00
CA SER A 117 -9.07 2.17 11.52
C SER A 117 -8.90 2.01 13.04
N ALA A 118 -8.99 3.13 13.79
CA ALA A 118 -8.84 3.12 15.23
C ALA A 118 -10.11 2.61 15.94
N PRO A 119 -10.00 1.82 17.01
CA PRO A 119 -11.17 1.22 17.68
C PRO A 119 -12.04 2.23 18.42
N GLN A 120 -11.53 3.40 18.79
CA GLN A 120 -12.23 4.40 19.60
C GLN A 120 -11.88 5.83 19.16
N VAL A 121 -12.85 6.76 19.26
CA VAL A 121 -12.65 8.20 19.02
C VAL A 121 -11.81 8.84 20.14
N GLY A 122 -11.94 8.29 21.36
CA GLY A 122 -11.21 8.76 22.53
C GLY A 122 -9.71 8.58 22.39
N GLY A 123 -8.93 9.66 22.63
CA GLY A 123 -7.46 9.61 22.53
C GLY A 123 -6.87 9.67 21.12
N ILE A 124 -7.69 9.79 20.07
CA ILE A 124 -7.25 9.79 18.68
C ILE A 124 -6.20 10.88 18.39
N VAL A 125 -6.32 12.05 18.97
CA VAL A 125 -5.37 13.16 18.80
C VAL A 125 -3.99 12.80 19.39
N ARG A 126 -3.96 12.18 20.58
CA ARG A 126 -2.71 11.72 21.20
C ARG A 126 -2.08 10.58 20.38
N PHE A 127 -2.91 9.68 19.88
CA PHE A 127 -2.47 8.58 19.02
C PHE A 127 -1.89 9.09 17.69
N THR A 128 -2.51 10.08 17.06
CA THR A 128 -1.95 10.73 15.86
C THR A 128 -0.60 11.38 16.14
N GLY A 129 -0.45 12.05 17.29
CA GLY A 129 0.85 12.59 17.71
C GLY A 129 1.93 11.52 17.91
N PHE A 130 1.55 10.33 18.44
CA PHE A 130 2.44 9.18 18.53
C PHE A 130 2.86 8.68 17.14
N ILE A 131 1.91 8.54 16.22
CA ILE A 131 2.16 8.14 14.84
C ILE A 131 3.17 9.07 14.17
N LEU A 132 2.92 10.39 14.21
CA LEU A 132 3.80 11.39 13.56
C LEU A 132 5.24 11.33 14.07
N LYS A 133 5.41 11.26 15.39
CA LYS A 133 6.75 11.13 16.00
C LYS A 133 7.44 9.83 15.60
N GLY A 134 6.70 8.73 15.57
CA GLY A 134 7.20 7.43 15.16
C GLY A 134 7.65 7.41 13.70
N ILE A 135 6.83 7.95 12.79
CA ILE A 135 7.14 8.09 11.36
C ILE A 135 8.42 8.88 11.18
N LEU A 136 8.49 10.08 11.74
CA LEU A 136 9.64 10.96 11.60
C LEU A 136 10.92 10.29 12.12
N LEU A 137 10.86 9.61 13.27
CA LEU A 137 12.01 8.90 13.82
C LEU A 137 12.50 7.79 12.89
N VAL A 138 11.60 6.97 12.38
CA VAL A 138 11.94 5.83 11.52
C VAL A 138 12.46 6.31 10.16
N GLU A 139 11.81 7.30 9.55
CA GLU A 139 12.26 7.88 8.27
C GLU A 139 13.61 8.58 8.39
N LEU A 140 13.87 9.35 9.44
CA LEU A 140 15.17 10.00 9.66
C LEU A 140 16.27 8.97 9.90
N THR A 141 15.99 7.89 10.65
CA THR A 141 16.95 6.81 10.88
C THR A 141 17.26 6.09 9.56
N GLY A 142 16.24 5.76 8.77
CA GLY A 142 16.41 5.14 7.45
C GLY A 142 17.20 6.04 6.49
N ALA A 143 16.88 7.34 6.45
CA ALA A 143 17.58 8.31 5.64
C ALA A 143 19.06 8.41 6.02
N ALA A 144 19.38 8.44 7.32
CA ALA A 144 20.76 8.47 7.79
C ALA A 144 21.54 7.21 7.35
N LEU A 145 20.96 6.02 7.53
CA LEU A 145 21.62 4.76 7.14
C LEU A 145 21.82 4.66 5.62
N LEU A 146 20.82 4.99 4.82
CA LEU A 146 20.91 4.98 3.35
C LEU A 146 21.89 6.03 2.82
N SER A 147 21.94 7.21 3.46
CA SER A 147 22.87 8.28 3.08
C SER A 147 24.35 7.85 3.21
N ILE A 148 24.69 6.94 4.15
CA ILE A 148 26.06 6.42 4.27
C ILE A 148 26.52 5.75 2.96
N VAL A 149 25.62 5.00 2.32
CA VAL A 149 25.92 4.30 1.06
C VAL A 149 25.81 5.27 -0.12
N PHE A 150 24.72 6.02 -0.21
CA PHE A 150 24.48 6.85 -1.39
C PHE A 150 25.38 8.08 -1.49
N ILE A 151 25.85 8.65 -0.36
CA ILE A 151 26.86 9.73 -0.40
C ILE A 151 28.17 9.22 -0.96
N ARG A 152 28.56 7.98 -0.63
CA ARG A 152 29.76 7.36 -1.18
C ARG A 152 29.67 7.15 -2.69
N ASP A 153 28.49 6.75 -3.20
CA ASP A 153 28.32 6.35 -4.60
C ASP A 153 27.95 7.52 -5.54
N TYR A 154 27.30 8.57 -5.01
CA TYR A 154 26.75 9.72 -5.77
C TYR A 154 27.26 11.08 -5.26
N GLY A 155 28.07 11.11 -4.20
CA GLY A 155 28.58 12.34 -3.59
C GLY A 155 27.52 13.09 -2.77
N PHE A 156 28.01 14.10 -2.03
CA PHE A 156 27.17 15.03 -1.28
C PHE A 156 26.95 16.28 -2.14
N PRO A 157 25.71 16.87 -2.22
CA PRO A 157 24.48 16.64 -1.44
C PRO A 157 23.52 15.63 -2.06
N ARG A 158 23.81 15.07 -3.24
CA ARG A 158 22.93 14.21 -3.99
C ARG A 158 22.63 12.91 -3.23
N GLY A 159 23.64 12.23 -2.69
CA GLY A 159 23.46 11.01 -1.91
C GLY A 159 22.61 11.22 -0.66
N LEU A 160 22.66 12.41 -0.04
CA LEU A 160 21.78 12.77 1.07
C LEU A 160 20.32 12.87 0.60
N TRP A 161 20.04 13.53 -0.53
CA TRP A 161 18.70 13.59 -1.11
C TRP A 161 18.15 12.22 -1.45
N MET A 162 18.96 11.37 -2.06
CA MET A 162 18.60 9.98 -2.35
C MET A 162 18.30 9.19 -1.07
N GLY A 163 19.08 9.35 -0.01
CA GLY A 163 18.83 8.71 1.29
C GLY A 163 17.48 9.13 1.87
N ILE A 164 17.14 10.41 1.84
CA ILE A 164 15.84 10.92 2.31
C ILE A 164 14.72 10.39 1.43
N PHE A 165 14.83 10.49 0.11
CA PHE A 165 13.81 10.08 -0.83
C PHE A 165 13.48 8.58 -0.69
N HIS A 166 14.49 7.72 -0.69
CA HIS A 166 14.29 6.27 -0.57
C HIS A 166 13.78 5.86 0.81
N SER A 167 14.19 6.56 1.88
CA SER A 167 13.69 6.27 3.22
C SER A 167 12.19 6.54 3.33
N VAL A 168 11.72 7.70 2.86
CA VAL A 168 10.30 8.06 2.84
C VAL A 168 9.53 7.13 1.92
N SER A 169 10.03 6.88 0.70
CA SER A 169 9.40 6.00 -0.27
C SER A 169 9.25 4.57 0.26
N ALA A 170 10.29 4.03 0.91
CA ALA A 170 10.29 2.68 1.49
C ALA A 170 9.36 2.58 2.71
N PHE A 171 9.40 3.56 3.61
CA PHE A 171 8.53 3.57 4.79
C PHE A 171 7.05 3.73 4.42
N CYS A 172 6.76 4.60 3.46
CA CYS A 172 5.41 4.76 2.92
C CYS A 172 4.96 3.60 2.04
N ASN A 173 5.84 2.63 1.74
CA ASN A 173 5.58 1.52 0.82
C ASN A 173 5.22 2.01 -0.59
N ALA A 174 5.96 2.98 -1.13
CA ALA A 174 5.61 3.66 -2.38
C ALA A 174 6.41 3.21 -3.61
N GLY A 175 7.59 2.57 -3.44
CA GLY A 175 8.36 1.98 -4.53
C GLY A 175 9.04 2.94 -5.51
N PHE A 176 8.89 4.24 -5.34
CA PHE A 176 9.60 5.22 -6.17
C PHE A 176 11.07 5.29 -5.78
N ASP A 177 11.97 5.30 -6.76
CA ASP A 177 13.42 5.39 -6.56
C ASP A 177 14.06 6.48 -7.44
N LEU A 178 15.31 6.82 -7.13
CA LEU A 178 16.13 7.79 -7.88
C LEU A 178 17.39 7.14 -8.43
N LEU A 179 17.41 5.82 -8.64
CA LEU A 179 18.60 5.08 -9.05
C LEU A 179 18.73 4.95 -10.58
N GLY A 180 17.70 5.33 -11.33
CA GLY A 180 17.61 5.20 -12.78
C GLY A 180 18.62 6.01 -13.60
N GLU A 181 19.52 6.81 -12.98
CA GLU A 181 20.50 7.59 -13.72
C GLU A 181 21.55 6.76 -14.43
N LYS A 182 21.96 5.64 -13.82
CA LYS A 182 22.94 4.74 -14.44
C LYS A 182 22.27 3.77 -15.41
N VAL A 183 21.17 3.19 -14.98
CA VAL A 183 20.34 2.28 -15.78
C VAL A 183 18.87 2.63 -15.50
N PRO A 184 18.11 3.17 -16.46
CA PRO A 184 16.71 3.52 -16.27
C PRO A 184 15.89 2.34 -15.75
N PHE A 185 14.99 2.61 -14.83
CA PHE A 185 14.09 1.62 -14.19
C PHE A 185 14.80 0.48 -13.44
N SER A 186 16.08 0.65 -13.08
CA SER A 186 16.88 -0.42 -12.44
C SER A 186 16.52 -0.71 -10.98
N SER A 187 15.78 0.17 -10.32
CA SER A 187 15.48 0.08 -8.88
C SER A 187 16.74 -0.25 -8.05
N LEU A 188 16.70 -1.22 -7.15
CA LEU A 188 17.81 -1.59 -6.25
C LEU A 188 18.71 -2.71 -6.80
N THR A 189 18.63 -3.07 -8.07
CA THR A 189 19.38 -4.21 -8.63
C THR A 189 20.89 -4.10 -8.43
N ALA A 190 21.45 -2.88 -8.51
CA ALA A 190 22.86 -2.64 -8.24
C ALA A 190 23.27 -2.88 -6.77
N TYR A 191 22.31 -2.96 -5.86
CA TYR A 191 22.53 -3.11 -4.41
C TYR A 191 22.10 -4.46 -3.84
N VAL A 192 21.86 -5.48 -4.69
CA VAL A 192 21.35 -6.79 -4.28
C VAL A 192 22.19 -7.43 -3.16
N THR A 193 23.51 -7.25 -3.15
CA THR A 193 24.41 -7.79 -2.12
C THR A 193 24.79 -6.79 -1.03
N ASN A 194 24.25 -5.56 -1.07
CA ASN A 194 24.56 -4.56 -0.06
C ASN A 194 23.67 -4.73 1.17
N PRO A 195 24.21 -5.16 2.34
CA PRO A 195 23.41 -5.45 3.52
C PRO A 195 22.75 -4.19 4.11
N ILE A 196 23.40 -3.03 4.06
CA ILE A 196 22.86 -1.79 4.61
C ILE A 196 21.61 -1.39 3.84
N VAL A 197 21.67 -1.38 2.50
CA VAL A 197 20.52 -0.99 1.65
C VAL A 197 19.39 -2.00 1.82
N ASN A 198 19.67 -3.31 1.68
CA ASN A 198 18.66 -4.35 1.80
C ASN A 198 17.95 -4.33 3.16
N LEU A 199 18.72 -4.36 4.27
CA LEU A 199 18.14 -4.37 5.61
C LEU A 199 17.38 -3.08 5.91
N THR A 200 17.93 -1.91 5.56
CA THR A 200 17.27 -0.65 5.85
C THR A 200 15.94 -0.54 5.10
N ILE A 201 15.95 -0.74 3.78
CA ILE A 201 14.74 -0.64 2.97
C ILE A 201 13.73 -1.72 3.37
N GLY A 202 14.17 -2.98 3.52
CA GLY A 202 13.27 -4.05 3.91
C GLY A 202 12.63 -3.85 5.29
N HIS A 203 13.38 -3.34 6.28
CA HIS A 203 12.80 -3.01 7.59
C HIS A 203 11.86 -1.81 7.54
N LEU A 204 12.16 -0.77 6.74
CA LEU A 204 11.26 0.35 6.53
C LEU A 204 9.92 -0.11 5.94
N ILE A 205 9.95 -0.98 4.92
CA ILE A 205 8.77 -1.61 4.32
C ILE A 205 7.96 -2.39 5.36
N ILE A 206 8.61 -3.25 6.12
CA ILE A 206 7.94 -4.07 7.14
C ILE A 206 7.30 -3.16 8.19
N LEU A 207 8.04 -2.20 8.74
CA LEU A 207 7.55 -1.28 9.76
C LEU A 207 6.38 -0.44 9.25
N GLY A 208 6.48 0.12 8.04
CA GLY A 208 5.37 0.83 7.40
C GLY A 208 4.11 -0.02 7.27
N GLY A 209 4.27 -1.29 6.89
CA GLY A 209 3.18 -2.25 6.66
C GLY A 209 2.56 -2.89 7.90
N LEU A 210 3.16 -2.78 9.10
CA LEU A 210 2.65 -3.43 10.33
C LEU A 210 1.41 -2.77 10.95
N GLY A 211 1.13 -1.52 10.60
CA GLY A 211 0.02 -0.76 11.17
C GLY A 211 0.33 -0.10 12.53
N PHE A 212 -0.16 1.12 12.69
CA PHE A 212 0.20 1.99 13.83
C PHE A 212 -0.35 1.48 15.17
N LEU A 213 -1.47 0.76 15.17
CA LEU A 213 -2.00 0.11 16.38
C LEU A 213 -1.10 -1.03 16.87
N THR A 214 -0.46 -1.75 15.95
CA THR A 214 0.54 -2.77 16.30
C THR A 214 1.79 -2.13 16.89
N TRP A 215 2.22 -0.97 16.36
CA TRP A 215 3.32 -0.18 16.94
C TRP A 215 3.01 0.22 18.38
N GLU A 216 1.77 0.72 18.63
CA GLU A 216 1.35 1.08 20.00
C GLU A 216 1.44 -0.11 20.94
N ASP A 217 0.97 -1.30 20.53
CA ASP A 217 1.04 -2.52 21.32
C ASP A 217 2.48 -2.94 21.61
N VAL A 218 3.36 -2.89 20.62
CA VAL A 218 4.78 -3.23 20.78
C VAL A 218 5.48 -2.24 21.71
N CYS A 219 5.27 -0.94 21.53
CA CYS A 219 5.87 0.08 22.38
C CYS A 219 5.37 -0.02 23.85
N ARG A 220 4.08 -0.31 24.04
CA ARG A 220 3.47 -0.39 25.37
C ARG A 220 3.81 -1.68 26.09
N ASN A 221 3.72 -2.83 25.43
CA ASN A 221 3.84 -4.15 26.04
C ASN A 221 5.22 -4.79 25.82
N LYS A 222 6.12 -4.15 25.04
CA LYS A 222 7.48 -4.61 24.73
C LYS A 222 7.49 -6.10 24.31
N TRP A 223 8.28 -6.94 24.96
CA TRP A 223 8.43 -8.37 24.67
C TRP A 223 7.29 -9.28 25.16
N HIS A 224 6.26 -8.72 25.83
CA HIS A 224 5.16 -9.51 26.38
C HIS A 224 4.10 -9.79 25.30
N PHE A 225 4.38 -10.66 24.34
CA PHE A 225 3.49 -11.01 23.23
C PHE A 225 2.07 -11.43 23.71
N GLN A 226 1.97 -12.09 24.87
CA GLN A 226 0.67 -12.52 25.43
C GLN A 226 -0.27 -11.34 25.72
N LYS A 227 0.27 -10.15 26.06
CA LYS A 227 -0.50 -8.95 26.37
C LYS A 227 -0.97 -8.17 25.14
N TYR A 228 -0.49 -8.50 23.94
CA TYR A 228 -0.90 -7.83 22.70
C TYR A 228 -2.36 -8.10 22.39
N ARG A 229 -2.99 -7.15 21.71
CA ARG A 229 -4.33 -7.33 21.13
C ARG A 229 -4.30 -8.49 20.15
N MET A 230 -5.42 -9.22 20.01
CA MET A 230 -5.55 -10.32 19.05
C MET A 230 -5.15 -9.88 17.63
N GLN A 231 -5.62 -8.71 17.19
CA GLN A 231 -5.29 -8.15 15.88
C GLN A 231 -3.78 -7.99 15.68
N SER A 232 -3.05 -7.43 16.67
CA SER A 232 -1.59 -7.25 16.58
C SER A 232 -0.85 -8.59 16.51
N LYS A 233 -1.32 -9.61 17.26
CA LYS A 233 -0.77 -10.97 17.17
C LYS A 233 -0.96 -11.58 15.78
N VAL A 234 -2.16 -11.46 15.23
CA VAL A 234 -2.49 -11.95 13.87
C VAL A 234 -1.62 -11.23 12.84
N ILE A 235 -1.46 -9.91 12.92
CA ILE A 235 -0.64 -9.12 12.00
C ILE A 235 0.83 -9.57 12.05
N LEU A 236 1.41 -9.72 13.23
CA LEU A 236 2.81 -10.11 13.38
C LEU A 236 3.06 -11.51 12.83
N VAL A 237 2.20 -12.48 13.18
CA VAL A 237 2.33 -13.87 12.72
C VAL A 237 2.10 -13.98 11.21
N SER A 238 1.03 -13.36 10.68
CA SER A 238 0.76 -13.39 9.24
C SER A 238 1.86 -12.70 8.44
N THR A 239 2.42 -11.58 8.95
CA THR A 239 3.56 -10.90 8.31
C THR A 239 4.79 -11.80 8.27
N ALA A 240 5.13 -12.44 9.38
CA ALA A 240 6.26 -13.36 9.43
C ALA A 240 6.09 -14.54 8.45
N LEU A 241 4.91 -15.16 8.40
CA LEU A 241 4.62 -16.26 7.48
C LEU A 241 4.66 -15.84 6.01
N LEU A 242 4.05 -14.69 5.67
CA LEU A 242 4.02 -14.15 4.30
C LEU A 242 5.38 -13.66 3.81
N ILE A 243 6.36 -13.49 4.68
CA ILE A 243 7.76 -13.21 4.29
C ILE A 243 8.56 -14.51 4.25
N THR A 244 8.48 -15.34 5.30
CA THR A 244 9.38 -16.50 5.45
C THR A 244 9.05 -17.59 4.43
N ILE A 245 7.76 -17.91 4.21
CA ILE A 245 7.38 -19.01 3.30
C ILE A 245 7.81 -18.70 1.85
N PRO A 246 7.48 -17.51 1.28
CA PRO A 246 7.95 -17.19 -0.07
C PRO A 246 9.47 -17.03 -0.15
N ALA A 247 10.14 -16.49 0.87
CA ALA A 247 11.60 -16.38 0.88
C ALA A 247 12.27 -17.75 0.76
N LEU A 248 11.76 -18.77 1.49
CA LEU A 248 12.23 -20.14 1.38
C LEU A 248 11.96 -20.72 -0.01
N TYR A 249 10.76 -20.49 -0.57
CA TYR A 249 10.44 -20.95 -1.93
C TYR A 249 11.40 -20.33 -2.96
N PHE A 250 11.56 -19.01 -2.95
CA PHE A 250 12.46 -18.31 -3.87
C PHE A 250 13.92 -18.77 -3.68
N PHE A 251 14.34 -19.00 -2.45
CA PHE A 251 15.69 -19.48 -2.18
C PHE A 251 15.94 -20.88 -2.73
N PHE A 252 15.04 -21.83 -2.57
CA PHE A 252 15.29 -23.22 -2.94
C PHE A 252 14.91 -23.54 -4.39
N PHE A 253 13.92 -22.86 -4.97
CA PHE A 253 13.35 -23.23 -6.25
C PHE A 253 13.52 -22.17 -7.35
N GLU A 254 13.46 -20.89 -7.01
CA GLU A 254 13.47 -19.81 -8.02
C GLU A 254 14.89 -19.33 -8.35
N PHE A 255 15.70 -19.10 -7.35
CA PHE A 255 17.03 -18.49 -7.50
C PHE A 255 18.18 -19.49 -7.22
N ASN A 256 17.95 -20.79 -7.43
CA ASN A 256 18.91 -21.85 -7.13
C ASN A 256 20.23 -21.72 -7.93
N ASP A 257 20.18 -21.16 -9.12
CA ASP A 257 21.33 -21.00 -10.02
C ASP A 257 22.18 -19.75 -9.70
N LEU A 258 21.71 -18.86 -8.81
CA LEU A 258 22.43 -17.65 -8.44
C LEU A 258 23.48 -17.90 -7.35
N PRO A 259 24.55 -17.07 -7.32
CA PRO A 259 25.55 -17.11 -6.22
C PRO A 259 24.88 -16.96 -4.86
N PHE A 260 25.36 -17.68 -3.85
CA PHE A 260 24.73 -17.79 -2.53
C PHE A 260 24.34 -16.43 -1.90
N ALA A 261 25.22 -15.43 -1.97
CA ALA A 261 24.91 -14.11 -1.41
C ALA A 261 23.77 -13.40 -2.14
N VAL A 262 23.76 -13.41 -3.49
CA VAL A 262 22.68 -12.85 -4.31
C VAL A 262 21.38 -13.59 -4.05
N ARG A 263 21.45 -14.92 -4.02
CA ARG A 263 20.32 -15.80 -3.74
C ARG A 263 19.70 -15.54 -2.37
N ALA A 264 20.50 -15.42 -1.31
CA ALA A 264 20.01 -15.19 0.05
C ALA A 264 19.34 -13.81 0.19
N TRP A 265 20.02 -12.75 -0.23
CA TRP A 265 19.51 -11.40 -0.16
C TRP A 265 18.32 -11.18 -1.11
N GLY A 266 18.44 -11.68 -2.34
CA GLY A 266 17.35 -11.58 -3.34
C GLY A 266 16.10 -12.29 -2.87
N SER A 267 16.19 -13.55 -2.42
CA SER A 267 15.00 -14.30 -1.94
C SER A 267 14.31 -13.60 -0.77
N TRP A 268 15.08 -13.09 0.20
CA TRP A 268 14.53 -12.34 1.32
C TRP A 268 13.85 -11.04 0.84
N PHE A 269 14.53 -10.24 0.01
CA PHE A 269 14.01 -8.95 -0.43
C PHE A 269 12.78 -9.12 -1.33
N GLN A 270 12.82 -10.08 -2.28
CA GLN A 270 11.71 -10.37 -3.19
C GLN A 270 10.48 -10.97 -2.48
N SER A 271 10.62 -11.46 -1.25
CA SER A 271 9.49 -11.85 -0.40
C SER A 271 8.92 -10.69 0.43
N VAL A 272 9.74 -9.68 0.75
CA VAL A 272 9.32 -8.49 1.50
C VAL A 272 8.60 -7.50 0.60
N THR A 273 9.12 -7.23 -0.58
CA THR A 273 8.64 -6.15 -1.47
C THR A 273 7.22 -6.33 -2.02
N PRO A 274 6.70 -7.56 -2.31
CA PRO A 274 5.30 -7.73 -2.74
C PRO A 274 4.27 -7.27 -1.70
N ARG A 275 4.70 -7.01 -0.49
CA ARG A 275 3.87 -6.44 0.56
C ARG A 275 3.71 -4.92 0.41
N THR A 276 3.33 -4.51 -0.80
CA THR A 276 3.00 -3.15 -1.22
C THR A 276 4.18 -2.18 -1.27
N ALA A 277 5.40 -2.64 -1.59
CA ALA A 277 6.58 -1.77 -1.54
C ALA A 277 7.15 -1.34 -2.89
N GLY A 278 7.19 -2.23 -3.87
CA GLY A 278 7.52 -1.90 -5.26
C GLY A 278 9.01 -1.86 -5.63
N PHE A 279 9.93 -1.87 -4.68
CA PHE A 279 11.36 -1.98 -4.97
C PHE A 279 11.72 -3.40 -5.39
N ASN A 280 12.68 -3.55 -6.30
CA ASN A 280 13.22 -4.85 -6.67
C ASN A 280 14.75 -4.86 -6.66
N THR A 281 15.32 -5.97 -6.21
CA THR A 281 16.76 -6.24 -6.24
C THR A 281 17.14 -7.26 -7.30
N LEU A 282 16.16 -7.99 -7.82
CA LEU A 282 16.26 -8.91 -8.96
C LEU A 282 15.13 -8.58 -9.93
N ASP A 283 15.31 -8.81 -11.23
CA ASP A 283 14.26 -8.56 -12.20
C ASP A 283 13.16 -9.64 -12.09
N TYR A 284 11.90 -9.20 -12.03
CA TYR A 284 10.76 -10.12 -12.00
C TYR A 284 10.45 -10.72 -13.38
N ALA A 285 10.91 -10.09 -14.47
CA ALA A 285 10.77 -10.64 -15.81
C ALA A 285 11.63 -11.90 -16.01
N ASP A 286 12.72 -12.04 -15.25
CA ASP A 286 13.61 -13.21 -15.29
C ASP A 286 13.10 -14.38 -14.43
N MET A 287 12.03 -14.18 -13.65
CA MET A 287 11.44 -15.24 -12.82
C MET A 287 10.60 -16.21 -13.65
N SER A 288 10.51 -17.44 -13.18
CA SER A 288 9.60 -18.44 -13.75
C SER A 288 8.13 -17.96 -13.68
N GLU A 289 7.26 -18.48 -14.57
CA GLU A 289 5.82 -18.18 -14.51
C GLU A 289 5.21 -18.54 -13.14
N VAL A 290 5.73 -19.58 -12.48
CA VAL A 290 5.30 -19.95 -11.12
C VAL A 290 5.73 -18.89 -10.11
N GLY A 291 6.97 -18.40 -10.20
CA GLY A 291 7.48 -17.30 -9.36
C GLY A 291 6.68 -16.01 -9.54
N GLN A 292 6.39 -15.65 -10.80
CA GLN A 292 5.54 -14.50 -11.14
C GLN A 292 4.11 -14.65 -10.60
N PHE A 293 3.52 -15.85 -10.70
CA PHE A 293 2.19 -16.11 -10.18
C PHE A 293 2.13 -16.05 -8.64
N ILE A 294 3.11 -16.64 -7.95
CA ILE A 294 3.23 -16.56 -6.48
C ILE A 294 3.37 -15.09 -6.05
N THR A 295 4.22 -14.34 -6.75
CA THR A 295 4.38 -12.90 -6.48
C THR A 295 3.08 -12.14 -6.69
N SER A 296 2.33 -12.41 -7.76
CA SER A 296 1.00 -11.82 -8.01
C SER A 296 0.02 -12.10 -6.86
N ALA A 297 0.00 -13.34 -6.37
CA ALA A 297 -0.84 -13.73 -5.23
C ALA A 297 -0.43 -12.99 -3.94
N LEU A 298 0.88 -12.82 -3.71
CA LEU A 298 1.40 -12.05 -2.57
C LEU A 298 1.05 -10.57 -2.67
N MET A 299 1.09 -9.98 -3.88
CA MET A 299 0.75 -8.57 -4.11
C MET A 299 -0.70 -8.24 -3.78
N VAL A 300 -1.64 -9.15 -4.06
CA VAL A 300 -3.05 -8.96 -3.68
C VAL A 300 -3.24 -8.94 -2.16
N ILE A 301 -2.37 -9.64 -1.40
CA ILE A 301 -2.38 -9.66 0.07
C ILE A 301 -1.49 -8.52 0.58
N GLY A 302 -2.08 -7.35 0.80
CA GLY A 302 -1.39 -6.14 1.25
C GLY A 302 -0.94 -6.15 2.71
N GLY A 303 -0.71 -4.95 3.26
CA GLY A 303 -0.29 -4.76 4.66
C GLY A 303 -1.42 -4.83 5.67
N ALA A 304 -1.13 -4.37 6.89
CA ALA A 304 -2.08 -4.35 7.99
C ALA A 304 -3.08 -3.17 7.90
N PRO A 305 -4.26 -3.26 8.54
CA PRO A 305 -5.13 -2.11 8.73
C PRO A 305 -4.42 -0.99 9.50
N GLY A 306 -4.67 0.27 9.09
CA GLY A 306 -4.03 1.43 9.72
C GLY A 306 -2.51 1.46 9.55
N SER A 307 -2.02 1.04 8.38
CA SER A 307 -0.62 1.09 7.95
C SER A 307 -0.45 2.02 6.74
N THR A 308 0.79 2.25 6.32
CA THR A 308 1.09 2.96 5.08
C THR A 308 0.74 2.14 3.83
N ALA A 309 0.69 0.83 3.93
CA ALA A 309 0.41 -0.12 2.86
C ALA A 309 -1.06 -0.09 2.39
N GLY A 310 -1.27 -0.31 1.10
CA GLY A 310 -2.61 -0.47 0.49
C GLY A 310 -3.04 -1.94 0.34
N GLY A 311 -3.77 -2.26 -0.71
CA GLY A 311 -4.23 -3.60 -1.02
C GLY A 311 -5.23 -4.20 -0.04
N MET A 312 -5.63 -5.46 -0.28
CA MET A 312 -6.45 -6.23 0.66
C MET A 312 -5.65 -6.52 1.93
N LYS A 313 -6.19 -6.16 3.09
CA LYS A 313 -5.44 -6.25 4.35
C LYS A 313 -5.12 -7.70 4.72
N ASN A 314 -3.91 -7.94 5.26
CA ASN A 314 -3.48 -9.26 5.71
C ASN A 314 -4.40 -9.87 6.77
N THR A 315 -5.07 -9.04 7.59
CA THR A 315 -6.10 -9.46 8.54
C THR A 315 -7.34 -10.02 7.84
N THR A 316 -7.74 -9.48 6.68
CA THR A 316 -8.84 -10.02 5.87
C THR A 316 -8.54 -11.45 5.44
N PHE A 317 -7.34 -11.67 4.91
CA PHE A 317 -6.89 -13.02 4.52
C PHE A 317 -6.81 -13.97 5.73
N ALA A 318 -6.29 -13.50 6.86
CA ALA A 318 -6.25 -14.28 8.09
C ALA A 318 -7.65 -14.67 8.58
N VAL A 319 -8.64 -13.76 8.52
CA VAL A 319 -10.04 -14.06 8.90
C VAL A 319 -10.62 -15.16 8.02
N LEU A 320 -10.38 -15.13 6.70
CA LEU A 320 -10.85 -16.16 5.77
C LEU A 320 -10.23 -17.52 6.08
N ILE A 321 -8.91 -17.57 6.37
CA ILE A 321 -8.24 -18.81 6.80
C ILE A 321 -8.85 -19.35 8.09
N ALA A 322 -9.08 -18.50 9.10
CA ALA A 322 -9.70 -18.94 10.36
C ALA A 322 -11.10 -19.51 10.14
N CYS A 323 -11.87 -18.91 9.23
CA CYS A 323 -13.19 -19.40 8.86
C CYS A 323 -13.11 -20.78 8.18
N ALA A 324 -12.22 -20.94 7.19
CA ALA A 324 -12.01 -22.22 6.52
C ALA A 324 -11.59 -23.34 7.49
N VAL A 325 -10.63 -23.04 8.38
CA VAL A 325 -10.20 -23.99 9.44
C VAL A 325 -11.34 -24.34 10.38
N ALA A 326 -12.19 -23.37 10.76
CA ALA A 326 -13.35 -23.63 11.63
C ALA A 326 -14.36 -24.58 10.95
N VAL A 327 -14.63 -24.38 9.65
CA VAL A 327 -15.48 -25.28 8.86
C VAL A 327 -14.90 -26.70 8.82
N PHE A 328 -13.61 -26.85 8.50
CA PHE A 328 -12.94 -28.17 8.46
C PHE A 328 -12.95 -28.87 9.81
N GLN A 329 -12.90 -28.12 10.90
CA GLN A 329 -12.95 -28.63 12.26
C GLN A 329 -14.39 -28.74 12.82
N LYS A 330 -15.43 -28.46 12.01
CA LYS A 330 -16.85 -28.46 12.40
C LYS A 330 -17.14 -27.55 13.59
N ARG A 331 -16.41 -26.43 13.71
CA ARG A 331 -16.62 -25.41 14.75
C ARG A 331 -17.61 -24.36 14.25
N LYS A 332 -18.37 -23.76 15.17
CA LYS A 332 -19.33 -22.70 14.83
C LYS A 332 -18.65 -21.39 14.43
N ASP A 333 -17.53 -21.05 15.06
CA ASP A 333 -16.85 -19.76 14.88
C ASP A 333 -15.35 -19.95 14.62
N GLY A 334 -14.78 -19.12 13.75
CA GLY A 334 -13.35 -18.95 13.63
C GLY A 334 -12.77 -18.25 14.87
N HIS A 335 -11.57 -18.61 15.27
CA HIS A 335 -10.92 -18.01 16.43
C HIS A 335 -9.41 -17.91 16.27
N TYR A 336 -8.80 -16.90 16.91
CA TYR A 336 -7.37 -16.75 17.07
C TYR A 336 -7.03 -16.43 18.52
N PHE A 337 -5.97 -17.01 19.04
CA PHE A 337 -5.41 -16.70 20.39
C PHE A 337 -6.47 -16.71 21.49
N GLY A 338 -7.39 -17.67 21.47
CA GLY A 338 -8.45 -17.84 22.49
C GLY A 338 -9.61 -16.82 22.37
N ARG A 339 -9.72 -16.08 21.25
CA ARG A 339 -10.81 -15.15 20.99
C ARG A 339 -11.53 -15.47 19.69
N ARG A 340 -12.87 -15.47 19.70
CA ARG A 340 -13.71 -15.73 18.54
C ARG A 340 -13.82 -14.49 17.63
N LEU A 341 -14.00 -14.72 16.35
CA LEU A 341 -14.33 -13.72 15.35
C LEU A 341 -15.84 -13.52 15.28
N SER A 342 -16.30 -12.27 15.10
CA SER A 342 -17.73 -12.00 14.90
C SER A 342 -18.17 -12.40 13.49
N THR A 343 -19.43 -12.79 13.34
CA THR A 343 -20.02 -13.12 12.03
C THR A 343 -19.95 -11.93 11.06
N ASP A 344 -20.12 -10.71 11.56
CA ASP A 344 -20.03 -9.52 10.71
C ASP A 344 -18.62 -9.31 10.18
N THR A 345 -17.58 -9.53 11.00
CA THR A 345 -16.18 -9.48 10.54
C THR A 345 -15.92 -10.50 9.41
N VAL A 346 -16.52 -11.69 9.50
CA VAL A 346 -16.38 -12.72 8.43
C VAL A 346 -17.09 -12.27 7.16
N LYS A 347 -18.31 -11.74 7.25
CA LYS A 347 -19.06 -11.20 6.08
C LYS A 347 -18.29 -10.08 5.39
N ASP A 348 -17.75 -9.13 6.16
CA ASP A 348 -16.93 -8.04 5.64
C ASP A 348 -15.67 -8.59 4.94
N ALA A 349 -15.01 -9.57 5.53
CA ALA A 349 -13.82 -10.18 4.94
C ALA A 349 -14.12 -10.89 3.61
N VAL A 350 -15.26 -11.62 3.51
CA VAL A 350 -15.70 -12.26 2.27
C VAL A 350 -16.02 -11.21 1.21
N ALA A 351 -16.77 -10.15 1.56
CA ALA A 351 -17.12 -9.09 0.64
C ALA A 351 -15.88 -8.37 0.08
N ILE A 352 -14.91 -8.04 0.95
CA ILE A 352 -13.64 -7.43 0.55
C ILE A 352 -12.88 -8.35 -0.40
N PHE A 353 -12.74 -9.64 -0.05
CA PHE A 353 -12.03 -10.61 -0.87
C PHE A 353 -12.63 -10.71 -2.28
N LEU A 354 -13.96 -10.87 -2.38
CA LEU A 354 -14.65 -10.95 -3.66
C LEU A 354 -14.45 -9.69 -4.50
N LEU A 355 -14.49 -8.51 -3.89
CA LEU A 355 -14.27 -7.24 -4.58
C LEU A 355 -12.84 -7.13 -5.12
N TYR A 356 -11.83 -7.44 -4.31
CA TYR A 356 -10.44 -7.38 -4.75
C TYR A 356 -10.16 -8.40 -5.85
N MET A 357 -10.67 -9.62 -5.72
CA MET A 357 -10.52 -10.65 -6.75
C MET A 357 -11.23 -10.27 -8.05
N ALA A 358 -12.44 -9.72 -7.98
CA ALA A 358 -13.16 -9.27 -9.17
C ALA A 358 -12.40 -8.12 -9.87
N THR A 359 -11.93 -7.12 -9.13
CA THR A 359 -11.17 -5.98 -9.69
C THR A 359 -9.88 -6.47 -10.34
N PHE A 360 -9.09 -7.28 -9.64
CA PHE A 360 -7.86 -7.88 -10.15
C PHE A 360 -8.07 -8.69 -11.43
N LEU A 361 -9.05 -9.59 -11.46
CA LEU A 361 -9.29 -10.44 -12.63
C LEU A 361 -9.83 -9.63 -13.82
N LEU A 362 -10.78 -8.72 -13.59
CA LEU A 362 -11.34 -7.88 -14.65
C LEU A 362 -10.30 -6.95 -15.25
N GLY A 363 -9.48 -6.30 -14.41
CA GLY A 363 -8.44 -5.40 -14.88
C GLY A 363 -7.40 -6.11 -15.74
N GLY A 364 -6.86 -7.22 -15.26
CA GLY A 364 -5.90 -8.02 -16.04
C GLY A 364 -6.46 -8.53 -17.36
N MET A 365 -7.74 -8.97 -17.40
CA MET A 365 -8.40 -9.39 -18.65
C MET A 365 -8.60 -8.22 -19.63
N ILE A 366 -9.00 -7.04 -19.13
CA ILE A 366 -9.16 -5.85 -19.98
C ILE A 366 -7.83 -5.44 -20.59
N ILE A 367 -6.75 -5.36 -19.78
CA ILE A 367 -5.40 -5.00 -20.24
C ILE A 367 -4.93 -6.02 -21.28
N SER A 368 -5.04 -7.32 -21.01
CA SER A 368 -4.62 -8.38 -21.95
C SER A 368 -5.37 -8.28 -23.28
N ARG A 369 -6.67 -8.01 -23.24
CA ARG A 369 -7.48 -7.88 -24.46
C ARG A 369 -7.15 -6.64 -25.29
N VAL A 370 -6.88 -5.51 -24.62
CA VAL A 370 -6.60 -4.22 -25.28
C VAL A 370 -5.19 -4.17 -25.84
N GLU A 371 -4.20 -4.65 -25.07
CA GLU A 371 -2.78 -4.59 -25.45
C GLU A 371 -2.30 -5.81 -26.24
N ASN A 372 -3.12 -6.89 -26.34
CA ASN A 372 -2.75 -8.17 -26.93
C ASN A 372 -1.48 -8.80 -26.28
N LEU A 373 -1.33 -8.66 -24.96
CA LEU A 373 -0.23 -9.19 -24.18
C LEU A 373 -0.61 -10.50 -23.47
N PRO A 374 0.38 -11.34 -23.06
CA PRO A 374 0.14 -12.56 -22.30
C PRO A 374 -0.64 -12.27 -21.02
N LEU A 375 -1.61 -13.14 -20.68
CA LEU A 375 -2.52 -12.93 -19.56
C LEU A 375 -1.78 -12.87 -18.20
N ILE A 376 -0.73 -13.69 -18.03
CA ILE A 376 0.06 -13.71 -16.79
C ILE A 376 0.74 -12.37 -16.53
N THR A 377 1.28 -11.74 -17.58
CA THR A 377 1.92 -10.43 -17.51
C THR A 377 0.91 -9.34 -17.13
N CYS A 378 -0.30 -9.39 -17.72
CA CYS A 378 -1.37 -8.44 -17.41
C CYS A 378 -1.96 -8.65 -16.01
N PHE A 379 -2.04 -9.89 -15.53
CA PHE A 379 -2.42 -10.17 -14.16
C PHE A 379 -1.36 -9.70 -13.16
N PHE A 380 -0.09 -9.82 -13.48
CA PHE A 380 0.98 -9.28 -12.63
C PHE A 380 0.83 -7.77 -12.44
N GLU A 381 0.58 -7.04 -13.53
CA GLU A 381 0.38 -5.58 -13.54
C GLU A 381 -0.88 -5.16 -12.77
N SER A 382 -2.02 -5.84 -13.01
CA SER A 382 -3.27 -5.59 -12.28
C SER A 382 -3.15 -5.94 -10.78
N ALA A 383 -2.49 -7.06 -10.43
CA ALA A 383 -2.20 -7.41 -9.03
C ALA A 383 -1.37 -6.33 -8.34
N SER A 384 -0.36 -5.81 -9.06
CA SER A 384 0.48 -4.72 -8.59
C SER A 384 -0.31 -3.42 -8.37
N ALA A 385 -1.20 -3.07 -9.28
CA ALA A 385 -2.04 -1.88 -9.19
C ALA A 385 -3.07 -1.98 -8.05
N VAL A 386 -3.86 -3.08 -8.03
CA VAL A 386 -4.90 -3.30 -7.01
C VAL A 386 -4.31 -3.53 -5.62
N GLY A 387 -3.14 -4.18 -5.57
CA GLY A 387 -2.36 -4.36 -4.35
C GLY A 387 -1.63 -3.11 -3.91
N THR A 388 -1.54 -2.08 -4.78
CA THR A 388 -0.72 -0.87 -4.61
C THR A 388 0.74 -1.23 -4.31
N VAL A 389 1.37 -2.04 -5.17
CA VAL A 389 2.71 -2.61 -4.93
C VAL A 389 3.80 -1.92 -5.73
N GLY A 390 3.59 -1.71 -7.04
CA GLY A 390 4.55 -1.04 -7.92
C GLY A 390 5.52 -1.95 -8.66
N LEU A 391 5.45 -3.26 -8.47
CA LEU A 391 6.23 -4.21 -9.24
C LEU A 391 5.62 -4.38 -10.64
N THR A 392 6.47 -4.55 -11.64
CA THR A 392 6.08 -4.73 -13.05
C THR A 392 6.98 -5.76 -13.73
N LEU A 393 6.47 -6.37 -14.80
CA LEU A 393 7.26 -7.16 -15.74
C LEU A 393 7.73 -6.31 -16.93
N GLY A 394 7.76 -4.97 -16.76
CA GLY A 394 8.28 -4.02 -17.76
C GLY A 394 7.25 -3.46 -18.73
N ILE A 395 5.98 -3.84 -18.64
CA ILE A 395 4.94 -3.40 -19.61
C ILE A 395 4.38 -2.01 -19.32
N THR A 396 4.47 -1.50 -18.09
CA THR A 396 3.82 -0.24 -17.65
C THR A 396 4.08 0.93 -18.58
N THR A 397 5.31 1.11 -19.02
CA THR A 397 5.75 2.25 -19.85
C THR A 397 5.18 2.23 -21.27
N SER A 398 4.79 1.06 -21.77
CA SER A 398 4.27 0.86 -23.14
C SER A 398 2.75 0.80 -23.22
N LEU A 399 2.04 0.86 -22.09
CA LEU A 399 0.58 0.72 -22.04
C LEU A 399 -0.16 1.87 -22.72
N GLY A 400 -1.24 1.54 -23.41
CA GLY A 400 -2.15 2.48 -24.05
C GLY A 400 -3.06 3.20 -23.05
N THR A 401 -3.83 4.16 -23.55
CA THR A 401 -4.72 5.01 -22.74
C THR A 401 -5.72 4.23 -21.89
N VAL A 402 -6.34 3.18 -22.44
CA VAL A 402 -7.36 2.39 -21.72
C VAL A 402 -6.72 1.66 -20.56
N SER A 403 -5.60 1.00 -20.76
CA SER A 403 -4.86 0.26 -19.74
C SER A 403 -4.36 1.18 -18.62
N LYS A 404 -3.88 2.38 -18.96
CA LYS A 404 -3.52 3.41 -17.96
C LYS A 404 -4.71 3.80 -17.09
N ILE A 405 -5.90 4.00 -17.65
CA ILE A 405 -7.12 4.35 -16.89
C ILE A 405 -7.55 3.19 -15.99
N VAL A 406 -7.46 1.95 -16.47
CA VAL A 406 -7.74 0.75 -15.65
C VAL A 406 -6.81 0.72 -14.44
N LEU A 407 -5.50 0.85 -14.64
CA LEU A 407 -4.52 0.84 -13.55
C LEU A 407 -4.71 2.02 -12.58
N ILE A 408 -5.02 3.25 -13.06
CA ILE A 408 -5.36 4.40 -12.21
C ILE A 408 -6.54 4.06 -11.29
N THR A 409 -7.58 3.43 -11.84
CA THR A 409 -8.78 3.04 -11.10
C THR A 409 -8.45 1.96 -10.06
N GLU A 410 -7.66 0.96 -10.42
CA GLU A 410 -7.21 -0.11 -9.53
C GLU A 410 -6.32 0.41 -8.39
N MET A 411 -5.35 1.29 -8.68
CA MET A 411 -4.51 1.93 -7.66
C MET A 411 -5.35 2.73 -6.66
N PHE A 412 -6.31 3.51 -7.16
CA PHE A 412 -7.21 4.28 -6.31
C PHE A 412 -8.09 3.38 -5.43
N PHE A 413 -8.67 2.31 -6.01
CA PHE A 413 -9.45 1.30 -5.30
C PHE A 413 -8.61 0.62 -4.22
N GLY A 414 -7.42 0.17 -4.56
CA GLY A 414 -6.50 -0.51 -3.64
C GLY A 414 -6.09 0.35 -2.44
N ARG A 415 -5.92 1.67 -2.66
CA ARG A 415 -5.51 2.61 -1.60
C ARG A 415 -6.65 2.99 -0.67
N VAL A 416 -7.78 3.41 -1.22
CA VAL A 416 -8.93 3.89 -0.43
C VAL A 416 -9.60 2.74 0.32
N GLY A 417 -9.54 1.53 -0.25
CA GLY A 417 -10.18 0.32 0.27
C GLY A 417 -11.61 0.12 -0.25
N GLY A 418 -11.90 -1.11 -0.67
CA GLY A 418 -13.16 -1.45 -1.34
C GLY A 418 -14.41 -1.11 -0.53
N LEU A 419 -14.43 -1.37 0.79
CA LEU A 419 -15.59 -1.03 1.64
C LEU A 419 -15.81 0.48 1.77
N THR A 420 -14.75 1.27 1.88
CA THR A 420 -14.85 2.73 1.96
C THR A 420 -15.48 3.29 0.68
N LEU A 421 -15.08 2.76 -0.47
CA LEU A 421 -15.64 3.16 -1.76
C LEU A 421 -17.13 2.78 -1.88
N ILE A 422 -17.50 1.58 -1.46
CA ILE A 422 -18.89 1.12 -1.46
C ILE A 422 -19.75 1.97 -0.52
N PHE A 423 -19.31 2.21 0.71
CA PHE A 423 -20.06 3.02 1.69
C PHE A 423 -20.18 4.49 1.29
N ALA A 424 -19.29 4.99 0.44
CA ALA A 424 -19.40 6.34 -0.09
C ALA A 424 -20.41 6.45 -1.24
N THR A 425 -20.59 5.37 -2.02
CA THR A 425 -21.42 5.35 -3.25
C THR A 425 -22.82 4.78 -3.02
N ILE A 426 -22.94 3.75 -2.17
CA ILE A 426 -24.21 3.08 -1.93
C ILE A 426 -24.84 3.62 -0.62
N PRO A 427 -26.06 4.18 -0.68
CA PRO A 427 -26.74 4.62 0.52
C PRO A 427 -27.04 3.42 1.43
N ALA A 428 -26.88 3.60 2.75
CA ALA A 428 -27.21 2.56 3.71
C ALA A 428 -28.67 2.10 3.52
N ALA A 429 -28.86 0.79 3.43
CA ALA A 429 -30.19 0.20 3.36
C ALA A 429 -30.97 0.60 4.62
N LYS A 430 -32.26 0.96 4.45
CA LYS A 430 -33.14 1.21 5.58
C LYS A 430 -33.19 -0.06 6.44
N ASN A 431 -32.93 0.07 7.73
CA ASN A 431 -33.08 -1.04 8.67
C ASN A 431 -34.53 -1.54 8.60
N LEU A 432 -34.71 -2.72 8.03
CA LEU A 432 -36.01 -3.40 8.09
C LEU A 432 -36.22 -3.85 9.53
N LEU A 433 -37.35 -3.48 10.10
CA LEU A 433 -37.76 -3.86 11.46
C LEU A 433 -38.05 -5.37 11.60
N SER A 434 -38.21 -6.08 10.47
CA SER A 434 -38.44 -7.52 10.39
C SER A 434 -37.36 -8.23 9.63
N ARG A 435 -37.05 -9.46 10.03
CA ARG A 435 -36.16 -10.37 9.27
C ARG A 435 -36.97 -11.17 8.29
N LEU A 436 -36.41 -11.41 7.10
CA LEU A 436 -37.03 -12.34 6.14
C LEU A 436 -36.91 -13.78 6.70
N PRO A 437 -37.87 -14.67 6.32
CA PRO A 437 -37.77 -16.09 6.65
C PRO A 437 -36.44 -16.69 6.19
N GLU A 438 -35.89 -17.59 7.00
CA GLU A 438 -34.62 -18.27 6.71
C GLU A 438 -34.90 -19.54 5.89
N GLU A 439 -34.25 -19.68 4.74
CA GLU A 439 -34.28 -20.87 3.91
C GLU A 439 -32.86 -21.35 3.65
N LYS A 440 -32.65 -22.67 3.66
CA LYS A 440 -31.35 -23.28 3.46
C LYS A 440 -31.05 -23.46 1.98
N ILE A 441 -29.89 -22.98 1.55
CA ILE A 441 -29.29 -23.26 0.24
C ILE A 441 -28.15 -24.23 0.46
N ALA A 442 -28.12 -25.30 -0.34
CA ALA A 442 -27.01 -26.25 -0.31
C ALA A 442 -25.74 -25.56 -0.84
N VAL A 443 -24.66 -25.63 -0.04
CA VAL A 443 -23.33 -25.16 -0.43
C VAL A 443 -22.46 -26.40 -0.47
N GLY A 444 -21.87 -26.73 -1.61
CA GLY A 444 -21.14 -27.91 -2.04
C GLY A 444 -20.45 -28.81 -1.02
#